data_50357c7a157224ccf5176a8b0e1226cd
#
_entry.id   50357c7a157224ccf5176a8b0e1226cd
#
_cell.length_a   1.000
_cell.length_b   1.000
_cell.length_c   1.000
_cell.angle_alpha   90.00
_cell.angle_beta   90.00
_cell.angle_gamma   90.00
#
_symmetry.space_group_name_H-M   'P 1'
#
loop_
_entity.id
_entity.type
_entity.pdbx_description
1 polymer ?
#
loop_
_entity_poly.entity_id
_entity_poly.type
_entity_poly.pdbx_seq_one_letter_code
_entity_poly.pdbx_strand_id
1 'polypeptide(L)'
;MVSVSGISAQKYSNEFLAIGVGGRAHGMSGAQAALTDDITAAYWNAAGLSQITAPMQSGAMHAEWFGGVGKYDWIGFGKSLNRERSSYLAFSLIRLGIDNIPYTINLVNTDGTINYDNVTEFSAADYAFMGSYAQKLKNPAFSVGGTMKVIRRKIGSFAGAWGFGADAGAQYRKGALMLGIQGRDLTTTFNAWSFDFTEDIRSTWDTTGTALPVSNIEITKPSFVFGGAYKFKLGKETTLTPALDLVWTTDGQRNVLISSKAISIDPRFGVEMDYKKFLQIRVGVGNFQRVKDDFNPAKENLSMQPNFGVGLRFGRVKIDYALTDIGNVSAVQYSHIFSLLVDFKEKKAKGGN
;
A
#
# COMPACT_ATOMS: atom_id res chain seq x y z
N MET A 1 26.62 10.36 34.26
CA MET A 1 26.59 10.04 32.80
C MET A 1 25.17 9.71 32.45
N VAL A 2 24.47 10.61 31.77
CA VAL A 2 23.12 10.37 31.28
C VAL A 2 23.24 9.48 30.03
N SER A 3 22.84 8.21 30.13
CA SER A 3 22.75 7.30 28.98
C SER A 3 21.65 7.84 28.08
N VAL A 4 22.00 8.43 26.97
CA VAL A 4 21.07 8.72 25.88
C VAL A 4 20.71 7.38 25.28
N SER A 5 19.57 6.83 25.72
CA SER A 5 18.94 5.69 25.05
C SER A 5 18.68 6.12 23.62
N GLY A 6 19.41 5.54 22.66
CA GLY A 6 19.20 5.80 21.24
C GLY A 6 17.74 5.52 20.90
N ILE A 7 17.05 6.52 20.34
CA ILE A 7 15.72 6.35 19.77
C ILE A 7 15.85 5.33 18.64
N SER A 8 15.48 4.09 18.92
CA SER A 8 15.39 3.05 17.89
C SER A 8 14.12 3.31 17.11
N ALA A 9 14.24 3.82 15.88
CA ALA A 9 13.08 3.92 14.98
C ALA A 9 12.54 2.52 14.76
N GLN A 10 11.21 2.35 14.97
CA GLN A 10 10.57 1.07 14.79
C GLN A 10 10.60 0.71 13.30
N LYS A 11 11.19 -0.41 12.99
CA LYS A 11 11.51 -0.85 11.61
C LYS A 11 10.27 -1.07 10.72
N TYR A 12 9.11 -1.31 11.34
CA TYR A 12 7.88 -1.71 10.67
C TYR A 12 6.69 -0.78 10.99
N SER A 13 6.95 0.51 11.16
CA SER A 13 5.88 1.49 11.32
C SER A 13 5.12 1.70 10.02
N ASN A 14 3.78 1.82 10.08
CA ASN A 14 2.89 2.02 8.93
C ASN A 14 2.91 0.92 7.86
N GLU A 15 3.18 -0.34 8.22
CA GLU A 15 3.20 -1.47 7.28
C GLU A 15 1.87 -1.68 6.53
N PHE A 16 0.74 -1.23 7.07
CA PHE A 16 -0.53 -1.24 6.33
C PHE A 16 -0.47 -0.42 5.02
N LEU A 17 0.40 0.59 4.93
CA LEU A 17 0.69 1.33 3.71
C LEU A 17 1.65 0.60 2.76
N ALA A 18 2.27 -0.50 3.15
CA ALA A 18 3.11 -1.31 2.29
C ALA A 18 2.31 -2.34 1.46
N ILE A 19 1.07 -2.64 1.87
CA ILE A 19 0.19 -3.64 1.22
C ILE A 19 -0.06 -3.29 -0.25
N GLY A 20 -0.39 -2.03 -0.56
CA GLY A 20 -0.65 -1.60 -1.93
C GLY A 20 -2.14 -1.49 -2.28
N VAL A 21 -2.46 -0.81 -3.39
CA VAL A 21 -3.83 -0.58 -3.84
C VAL A 21 -4.03 -0.94 -5.30
N GLY A 22 -5.21 -1.49 -5.63
CA GLY A 22 -5.64 -1.82 -6.99
C GLY A 22 -5.25 -3.22 -7.46
N GLY A 23 -6.23 -3.98 -7.99
CA GLY A 23 -6.02 -5.34 -8.50
C GLY A 23 -4.99 -5.40 -9.65
N ARG A 24 -4.92 -4.36 -10.50
CA ARG A 24 -3.87 -4.25 -11.53
C ARG A 24 -2.47 -4.32 -10.92
N ALA A 25 -2.25 -3.55 -9.87
CA ALA A 25 -0.95 -3.45 -9.24
C ALA A 25 -0.56 -4.75 -8.54
N HIS A 26 -1.49 -5.34 -7.81
CA HIS A 26 -1.25 -6.62 -7.14
C HIS A 26 -0.97 -7.75 -8.12
N GLY A 27 -1.68 -7.83 -9.24
CA GLY A 27 -1.41 -8.82 -10.30
C GLY A 27 -0.01 -8.67 -10.93
N MET A 28 0.66 -7.54 -10.73
CA MET A 28 2.02 -7.24 -11.19
C MET A 28 3.03 -7.13 -10.04
N SER A 29 2.73 -7.71 -8.87
CA SER A 29 3.57 -7.64 -7.66
C SER A 29 3.96 -6.22 -7.23
N GLY A 30 3.14 -5.21 -7.58
CA GLY A 30 3.40 -3.82 -7.24
C GLY A 30 4.43 -3.11 -8.12
N ALA A 31 4.82 -3.66 -9.27
CA ALA A 31 5.69 -2.99 -10.25
C ALA A 31 4.91 -1.87 -10.98
N GLN A 32 4.78 -0.70 -10.34
CA GLN A 32 3.89 0.38 -10.74
C GLN A 32 4.54 1.77 -10.86
N ALA A 33 5.75 1.98 -10.36
CA ALA A 33 6.35 3.32 -10.29
C ALA A 33 6.42 4.03 -11.66
N ALA A 34 6.65 3.28 -12.74
CA ALA A 34 6.66 3.78 -14.11
C ALA A 34 5.30 3.64 -14.82
N LEU A 35 4.49 2.62 -14.42
CA LEU A 35 3.30 2.19 -15.17
C LEU A 35 2.02 2.92 -14.79
N THR A 36 1.88 3.30 -13.52
CA THR A 36 0.60 3.81 -13.02
C THR A 36 0.14 5.04 -13.81
N ASP A 37 -1.11 4.99 -14.28
CA ASP A 37 -1.73 5.99 -15.17
C ASP A 37 -3.24 6.13 -14.90
N ASP A 38 -3.67 5.77 -13.71
CA ASP A 38 -5.03 5.86 -13.21
C ASP A 38 -5.05 6.44 -11.78
N ILE A 39 -6.23 6.49 -11.14
CA ILE A 39 -6.40 7.12 -9.83
C ILE A 39 -5.58 6.44 -8.71
N THR A 40 -5.15 5.18 -8.89
CA THR A 40 -4.25 4.49 -7.95
C THR A 40 -2.85 5.10 -7.93
N ALA A 41 -2.52 5.96 -8.90
CA ALA A 41 -1.28 6.73 -8.93
C ALA A 41 -1.11 7.63 -7.71
N ALA A 42 -2.19 8.09 -7.08
CA ALA A 42 -2.14 8.82 -5.81
C ALA A 42 -1.34 8.07 -4.73
N TYR A 43 -1.33 6.74 -4.80
CA TYR A 43 -0.57 5.87 -3.90
C TYR A 43 0.77 5.41 -4.50
N TRP A 44 0.78 4.93 -5.77
CA TRP A 44 1.95 4.29 -6.36
C TRP A 44 3.03 5.27 -6.82
N ASN A 45 2.63 6.31 -7.54
CA ASN A 45 3.49 7.42 -7.98
C ASN A 45 2.59 8.57 -8.44
N ALA A 46 2.47 9.61 -7.64
CA ALA A 46 1.54 10.70 -7.89
C ALA A 46 1.71 11.35 -9.27
N ALA A 47 2.92 11.35 -9.85
CA ALA A 47 3.17 11.86 -11.21
C ALA A 47 2.27 11.20 -12.26
N GLY A 48 1.88 9.92 -12.04
CA GLY A 48 1.01 9.15 -12.91
C GLY A 48 -0.42 9.69 -13.00
N LEU A 49 -0.90 10.47 -12.03
CA LEU A 49 -2.21 11.12 -12.10
C LEU A 49 -2.34 12.02 -13.33
N SER A 50 -1.27 12.68 -13.75
CA SER A 50 -1.26 13.53 -14.95
C SER A 50 -1.36 12.74 -16.26
N GLN A 51 -1.26 11.41 -16.21
CA GLN A 51 -1.46 10.53 -17.36
C GLN A 51 -2.92 10.13 -17.55
N ILE A 52 -3.78 10.39 -16.57
CA ILE A 52 -5.22 10.09 -16.65
C ILE A 52 -5.85 10.92 -17.77
N THR A 53 -6.49 10.22 -18.72
CA THR A 53 -7.12 10.85 -19.88
C THR A 53 -8.56 11.28 -19.64
N ALA A 54 -9.21 10.71 -18.62
CA ALA A 54 -10.56 11.11 -18.21
C ALA A 54 -10.55 12.47 -17.47
N PRO A 55 -11.56 13.33 -17.65
CA PRO A 55 -11.66 14.57 -16.88
C PRO A 55 -11.83 14.34 -15.38
N MET A 56 -12.48 13.25 -15.01
CA MET A 56 -12.62 12.78 -13.63
C MET A 56 -12.58 11.25 -13.62
N GLN A 57 -11.99 10.68 -12.59
CA GLN A 57 -11.95 9.24 -12.36
C GLN A 57 -12.16 8.93 -10.88
N SER A 58 -12.90 7.88 -10.58
CA SER A 58 -13.00 7.29 -9.25
C SER A 58 -12.59 5.84 -9.27
N GLY A 59 -12.25 5.33 -8.10
CA GLY A 59 -11.94 3.92 -7.93
C GLY A 59 -12.23 3.43 -6.52
N ALA A 60 -12.42 2.13 -6.41
CA ALA A 60 -12.55 1.42 -5.14
C ALA A 60 -11.84 0.08 -5.21
N MET A 61 -11.36 -0.41 -4.08
CA MET A 61 -10.77 -1.73 -3.92
C MET A 61 -11.20 -2.33 -2.59
N HIS A 62 -11.43 -3.63 -2.59
CA HIS A 62 -11.61 -4.45 -1.40
C HIS A 62 -10.68 -5.66 -1.48
N ALA A 63 -10.04 -5.98 -0.38
CA ALA A 63 -9.21 -7.16 -0.24
C ALA A 63 -9.36 -7.77 1.16
N GLU A 64 -9.38 -9.08 1.20
CA GLU A 64 -9.34 -9.85 2.43
C GLU A 64 -7.95 -10.49 2.58
N TRP A 65 -7.28 -10.15 3.68
CA TRP A 65 -5.95 -10.63 4.01
C TRP A 65 -6.00 -11.59 5.20
N PHE A 66 -5.05 -12.49 5.27
CA PHE A 66 -4.90 -13.44 6.39
C PHE A 66 -6.17 -14.26 6.64
N GLY A 67 -6.79 -14.80 5.56
CA GLY A 67 -8.00 -15.60 5.66
C GLY A 67 -9.25 -14.84 6.08
N GLY A 68 -9.32 -13.54 5.75
CA GLY A 68 -10.47 -12.68 6.05
C GLY A 68 -10.38 -11.96 7.40
N VAL A 69 -9.30 -12.16 8.18
CA VAL A 69 -9.06 -11.46 9.44
C VAL A 69 -8.83 -9.96 9.19
N GLY A 70 -8.02 -9.63 8.19
CA GLY A 70 -7.73 -8.24 7.81
C GLY A 70 -8.54 -7.80 6.60
N LYS A 71 -9.40 -6.79 6.75
CA LYS A 71 -10.14 -6.15 5.66
C LYS A 71 -9.40 -4.90 5.21
N TYR A 72 -9.01 -4.86 3.93
CA TYR A 72 -8.25 -3.75 3.38
C TYR A 72 -9.04 -3.09 2.26
N ASP A 73 -9.45 -1.87 2.51
CA ASP A 73 -10.31 -1.09 1.63
C ASP A 73 -9.56 0.15 1.13
N TRP A 74 -9.77 0.49 -0.13
CA TRP A 74 -9.31 1.75 -0.71
C TRP A 74 -10.40 2.37 -1.56
N ILE A 75 -10.54 3.68 -1.45
CA ILE A 75 -11.35 4.50 -2.36
C ILE A 75 -10.53 5.69 -2.83
N GLY A 76 -10.74 6.11 -4.08
CA GLY A 76 -10.06 7.25 -4.67
C GLY A 76 -10.97 8.01 -5.62
N PHE A 77 -10.78 9.32 -5.65
CA PHE A 77 -11.45 10.24 -6.57
C PHE A 77 -10.47 11.29 -7.03
N GLY A 78 -10.52 11.64 -8.31
CA GLY A 78 -9.67 12.71 -8.83
C GLY A 78 -10.27 13.40 -10.03
N LYS A 79 -9.76 14.61 -10.27
CA LYS A 79 -10.24 15.50 -11.31
C LYS A 79 -9.08 16.24 -11.96
N SER A 80 -9.14 16.39 -13.29
CA SER A 80 -8.27 17.30 -14.01
C SER A 80 -8.60 18.75 -13.67
N LEU A 81 -7.58 19.55 -13.43
CA LEU A 81 -7.71 20.98 -13.10
C LEU A 81 -7.76 21.87 -14.34
N ASN A 82 -7.38 21.35 -15.50
CA ASN A 82 -7.40 22.09 -16.75
C ASN A 82 -7.94 21.25 -17.93
N ARG A 83 -8.37 21.90 -18.99
CA ARG A 83 -8.91 21.24 -20.18
C ARG A 83 -7.89 20.39 -20.92
N GLU A 84 -6.62 20.73 -20.84
CA GLU A 84 -5.49 20.02 -21.46
C GLU A 84 -5.13 18.74 -20.70
N ARG A 85 -5.70 18.56 -19.48
CA ARG A 85 -5.45 17.42 -18.60
C ARG A 85 -3.94 17.23 -18.31
N SER A 86 -3.26 18.36 -18.21
CA SER A 86 -1.84 18.38 -17.85
C SER A 86 -1.64 18.44 -16.34
N SER A 87 -2.66 18.79 -15.56
CA SER A 87 -2.64 18.79 -14.09
C SER A 87 -3.86 18.06 -13.52
N TYR A 88 -3.66 17.36 -12.43
CA TYR A 88 -4.67 16.50 -11.80
C TYR A 88 -4.58 16.59 -10.29
N LEU A 89 -5.74 16.69 -9.63
CA LEU A 89 -5.89 16.63 -8.19
C LEU A 89 -6.64 15.37 -7.81
N ALA A 90 -6.19 14.67 -6.75
CA ALA A 90 -6.84 13.47 -6.28
C ALA A 90 -6.91 13.41 -4.76
N PHE A 91 -7.95 12.75 -4.26
CA PHE A 91 -8.12 12.38 -2.86
C PHE A 91 -8.35 10.88 -2.78
N SER A 92 -7.74 10.23 -1.79
CA SER A 92 -7.99 8.83 -1.54
C SER A 92 -7.93 8.50 -0.05
N LEU A 93 -8.58 7.39 0.31
CA LEU A 93 -8.64 6.84 1.65
C LEU A 93 -8.27 5.38 1.59
N ILE A 94 -7.40 4.96 2.48
CA ILE A 94 -7.08 3.57 2.77
C ILE A 94 -7.59 3.24 4.17
N ARG A 95 -8.16 2.06 4.35
CA ARG A 95 -8.52 1.47 5.65
C ARG A 95 -8.01 0.04 5.73
N LEU A 96 -7.26 -0.28 6.77
CA LEU A 96 -7.05 -1.65 7.23
C LEU A 96 -7.83 -1.83 8.53
N GLY A 97 -8.73 -2.80 8.58
CA GLY A 97 -9.52 -3.11 9.77
C GLY A 97 -9.39 -4.57 10.17
N ILE A 98 -9.32 -4.80 11.47
CA ILE A 98 -9.38 -6.12 12.10
C ILE A 98 -10.49 -6.04 13.15
N ASP A 99 -11.53 -6.82 12.94
CA ASP A 99 -12.70 -6.86 13.82
C ASP A 99 -12.67 -8.12 14.70
N ASN A 100 -13.48 -8.14 15.74
CA ASN A 100 -13.70 -9.29 16.62
C ASN A 100 -12.42 -9.81 17.29
N ILE A 101 -11.55 -8.89 17.74
CA ILE A 101 -10.33 -9.25 18.49
C ILE A 101 -10.76 -9.58 19.92
N PRO A 102 -10.51 -10.82 20.43
CA PRO A 102 -10.90 -11.19 21.80
C PRO A 102 -10.18 -10.32 22.84
N TYR A 103 -10.96 -9.72 23.72
CA TYR A 103 -10.46 -8.98 24.87
C TYR A 103 -10.52 -9.86 26.12
N THR A 104 -9.38 -10.36 26.56
CA THR A 104 -9.23 -11.40 27.56
C THR A 104 -8.67 -10.91 28.90
N ILE A 105 -8.63 -9.60 29.13
CA ILE A 105 -8.00 -9.06 30.34
C ILE A 105 -8.73 -9.48 31.63
N ASN A 106 -10.04 -9.69 31.53
CA ASN A 106 -10.89 -10.14 32.65
C ASN A 106 -11.22 -11.63 32.58
N LEU A 107 -10.45 -12.42 31.80
CA LEU A 107 -10.66 -13.87 31.65
C LEU A 107 -10.54 -14.62 32.96
N VAL A 108 -9.63 -14.18 33.84
CA VAL A 108 -9.40 -14.79 35.17
C VAL A 108 -10.09 -13.94 36.22
N ASN A 109 -11.00 -14.57 36.96
CA ASN A 109 -11.66 -13.96 38.11
C ASN A 109 -10.68 -13.70 39.27
N THR A 110 -11.07 -12.90 40.22
CA THR A 110 -10.26 -12.58 41.43
C THR A 110 -9.96 -13.81 42.30
N ASP A 111 -10.74 -14.88 42.18
CA ASP A 111 -10.56 -16.17 42.88
C ASP A 111 -9.62 -17.14 42.10
N GLY A 112 -9.09 -16.72 40.93
CA GLY A 112 -8.21 -17.52 40.07
C GLY A 112 -8.93 -18.45 39.12
N THR A 113 -10.29 -18.47 39.10
CA THR A 113 -11.06 -19.27 38.14
C THR A 113 -11.11 -18.62 36.76
N ILE A 114 -11.10 -19.45 35.69
CA ILE A 114 -11.25 -18.97 34.32
C ILE A 114 -12.74 -18.84 33.99
N ASN A 115 -13.16 -17.65 33.55
CA ASN A 115 -14.49 -17.37 33.10
C ASN A 115 -14.52 -16.81 31.67
N TYR A 116 -14.94 -17.64 30.73
CA TYR A 116 -15.01 -17.25 29.30
C TYR A 116 -16.15 -16.26 29.01
N ASP A 117 -17.17 -16.13 29.89
CA ASP A 117 -18.25 -15.15 29.73
C ASP A 117 -17.75 -13.70 29.88
N ASN A 118 -16.57 -13.52 30.48
CA ASN A 118 -15.92 -12.22 30.61
C ASN A 118 -15.15 -11.79 29.35
N VAL A 119 -15.05 -12.67 28.34
CA VAL A 119 -14.40 -12.33 27.09
C VAL A 119 -15.30 -11.43 26.25
N THR A 120 -14.86 -10.22 26.01
CA THR A 120 -15.50 -9.27 25.10
C THR A 120 -14.68 -9.11 23.84
N GLU A 121 -15.11 -8.28 22.91
CA GLU A 121 -14.40 -8.06 21.64
C GLU A 121 -14.11 -6.58 21.44
N PHE A 122 -13.02 -6.30 20.73
CA PHE A 122 -12.69 -4.97 20.24
C PHE A 122 -12.22 -5.02 18.77
N SER A 123 -12.14 -3.87 18.13
CA SER A 123 -11.63 -3.74 16.76
C SER A 123 -10.40 -2.85 16.73
N ALA A 124 -9.51 -3.11 15.78
CA ALA A 124 -8.40 -2.25 15.44
C ALA A 124 -8.55 -1.75 13.98
N ALA A 125 -8.23 -0.48 13.74
CA ALA A 125 -8.29 0.07 12.39
C ALA A 125 -7.23 1.14 12.16
N ASP A 126 -6.56 1.05 11.01
CA ASP A 126 -5.63 2.02 10.50
C ASP A 126 -6.23 2.71 9.27
N TYR A 127 -6.16 4.04 9.22
CA TYR A 127 -6.66 4.86 8.14
C TYR A 127 -5.54 5.75 7.59
N ALA A 128 -5.52 5.94 6.26
CA ALA A 128 -4.68 6.95 5.63
C ALA A 128 -5.51 7.79 4.66
N PHE A 129 -5.61 9.09 4.94
CA PHE A 129 -6.22 10.10 4.09
C PHE A 129 -5.12 10.73 3.26
N MET A 130 -5.25 10.72 1.94
CA MET A 130 -4.22 11.19 1.03
C MET A 130 -4.78 12.25 0.08
N GLY A 131 -4.08 13.39 0.00
CA GLY A 131 -4.30 14.43 -0.99
C GLY A 131 -3.12 14.48 -1.95
N SER A 132 -3.38 14.35 -3.25
CA SER A 132 -2.33 14.22 -4.26
C SER A 132 -2.52 15.21 -5.40
N TYR A 133 -1.40 15.75 -5.88
CA TYR A 133 -1.36 16.65 -7.03
C TYR A 133 -0.28 16.18 -8.01
N ALA A 134 -0.57 16.29 -9.31
CA ALA A 134 0.37 15.99 -10.37
C ALA A 134 0.27 16.98 -11.53
N GLN A 135 1.41 17.15 -12.22
CA GLN A 135 1.51 18.02 -13.37
C GLN A 135 2.49 17.49 -14.40
N LYS A 136 2.15 17.58 -15.70
CA LYS A 136 3.08 17.47 -16.81
C LYS A 136 3.94 18.72 -16.89
N LEU A 137 5.24 18.55 -17.13
CA LEU A 137 6.16 19.67 -17.30
C LEU A 137 6.06 20.26 -18.73
N LYS A 138 6.82 21.32 -19.01
CA LYS A 138 6.90 21.93 -20.35
C LYS A 138 7.24 20.90 -21.43
N ASN A 139 8.16 19.98 -21.15
CA ASN A 139 8.33 18.77 -21.94
C ASN A 139 7.33 17.72 -21.46
N PRO A 140 6.27 17.40 -22.24
CA PRO A 140 5.18 16.51 -21.81
C PRO A 140 5.62 15.05 -21.58
N ALA A 141 6.85 14.69 -21.94
CA ALA A 141 7.43 13.41 -21.60
C ALA A 141 7.69 13.28 -20.09
N PHE A 142 7.85 14.40 -19.37
CA PHE A 142 8.10 14.43 -17.94
C PHE A 142 6.85 14.87 -17.17
N SER A 143 6.56 14.17 -16.10
CA SER A 143 5.54 14.55 -15.12
C SER A 143 6.10 14.42 -13.70
N VAL A 144 5.57 15.25 -12.81
CA VAL A 144 5.90 15.27 -11.40
C VAL A 144 4.62 15.28 -10.58
N GLY A 145 4.70 14.77 -9.36
CA GLY A 145 3.56 14.78 -8.45
C GLY A 145 3.98 14.57 -7.02
N GLY A 146 3.08 14.90 -6.11
CA GLY A 146 3.28 14.70 -4.68
C GLY A 146 1.98 14.32 -3.99
N THR A 147 2.09 13.66 -2.85
CA THR A 147 1.00 13.21 -1.99
C THR A 147 1.29 13.61 -0.56
N MET A 148 0.33 14.24 0.10
CA MET A 148 0.32 14.43 1.56
C MET A 148 -0.56 13.36 2.20
N LYS A 149 -0.10 12.81 3.33
CA LYS A 149 -0.78 11.74 4.07
C LYS A 149 -1.09 12.19 5.49
N VAL A 150 -2.34 11.96 5.92
CA VAL A 150 -2.76 12.03 7.31
C VAL A 150 -3.14 10.62 7.73
N ILE A 151 -2.51 10.13 8.78
CA ILE A 151 -2.69 8.77 9.28
C ILE A 151 -3.46 8.83 10.59
N ARG A 152 -4.48 7.99 10.75
CA ARG A 152 -5.19 7.77 11.99
C ARG A 152 -5.19 6.29 12.32
N ARG A 153 -4.65 5.93 13.49
CA ARG A 153 -4.64 4.56 13.98
C ARG A 153 -5.49 4.47 15.24
N LYS A 154 -6.24 3.39 15.38
CA LYS A 154 -7.10 3.16 16.54
C LYS A 154 -7.06 1.68 16.93
N ILE A 155 -6.88 1.39 18.22
CA ILE A 155 -6.90 0.06 18.79
C ILE A 155 -7.89 0.09 19.96
N GLY A 156 -9.08 -0.49 19.77
CA GLY A 156 -10.16 -0.44 20.74
C GLY A 156 -10.46 1.00 21.19
N SER A 157 -10.71 1.16 22.50
CA SER A 157 -10.87 2.45 23.17
C SER A 157 -9.56 2.94 23.82
N PHE A 158 -8.54 2.09 23.90
CA PHE A 158 -7.38 2.28 24.78
C PHE A 158 -6.11 2.77 24.09
N ALA A 159 -6.04 2.79 22.77
CA ALA A 159 -4.89 3.34 22.07
C ALA A 159 -5.28 4.01 20.75
N GLY A 160 -4.57 5.08 20.42
CA GLY A 160 -4.72 5.75 19.15
C GLY A 160 -3.51 6.56 18.76
N ALA A 161 -3.32 6.77 17.45
CA ALA A 161 -2.26 7.61 16.95
C ALA A 161 -2.74 8.51 15.82
N TRP A 162 -2.08 9.67 15.69
CA TRP A 162 -2.13 10.53 14.53
C TRP A 162 -0.75 10.60 13.89
N GLY A 163 -0.70 10.57 12.58
CA GLY A 163 0.53 10.64 11.83
C GLY A 163 0.41 11.52 10.59
N PHE A 164 1.57 12.01 10.12
CA PHE A 164 1.68 12.84 8.93
C PHE A 164 2.90 12.42 8.12
N GLY A 165 2.77 12.49 6.80
CA GLY A 165 3.86 12.20 5.89
C GLY A 165 3.62 12.76 4.52
N ALA A 166 4.68 12.78 3.69
CA ALA A 166 4.60 13.22 2.32
C ALA A 166 5.45 12.32 1.41
N ASP A 167 4.93 12.14 0.20
CA ASP A 167 5.58 11.42 -0.90
C ASP A 167 5.72 12.35 -2.09
N ALA A 168 6.74 12.11 -2.94
CA ALA A 168 6.89 12.79 -4.21
C ALA A 168 7.42 11.82 -5.26
N GLY A 169 7.06 12.07 -6.52
CA GLY A 169 7.49 11.21 -7.60
C GLY A 169 7.58 11.93 -8.93
N ALA A 170 8.25 11.28 -9.87
CA ALA A 170 8.37 11.71 -11.25
C ALA A 170 8.20 10.52 -12.18
N GLN A 171 7.70 10.78 -13.39
CA GLN A 171 7.63 9.82 -14.47
C GLN A 171 8.18 10.44 -15.77
N TYR A 172 8.84 9.60 -16.55
CA TYR A 172 9.25 9.90 -17.93
C TYR A 172 8.59 8.90 -18.85
N ARG A 173 7.88 9.39 -19.87
CA ARG A 173 7.20 8.55 -20.88
C ARG A 173 7.48 9.09 -22.27
N LYS A 174 8.21 8.30 -23.08
CA LYS A 174 8.50 8.63 -24.48
C LYS A 174 8.38 7.39 -25.35
N GLY A 175 7.40 7.40 -26.24
CA GLY A 175 7.09 6.23 -27.08
C GLY A 175 6.70 5.02 -26.26
N ALA A 176 7.47 3.94 -26.36
CA ALA A 176 7.24 2.70 -25.64
C ALA A 176 7.94 2.66 -24.26
N LEU A 177 8.92 3.53 -24.01
CA LEU A 177 9.70 3.56 -22.78
C LEU A 177 8.98 4.36 -21.70
N MET A 178 8.90 3.78 -20.50
CA MET A 178 8.37 4.40 -19.29
C MET A 178 9.36 4.20 -18.15
N LEU A 179 9.70 5.30 -17.48
CA LEU A 179 10.55 5.29 -16.27
C LEU A 179 9.81 6.02 -15.16
N GLY A 180 10.06 5.63 -13.92
CA GLY A 180 9.46 6.24 -12.76
C GLY A 180 10.39 6.23 -11.56
N ILE A 181 10.31 7.28 -10.77
CA ILE A 181 10.91 7.35 -9.45
C ILE A 181 9.87 7.85 -8.46
N GLN A 182 9.82 7.23 -7.29
CA GLN A 182 8.99 7.68 -6.18
C GLN A 182 9.81 7.64 -4.89
N GLY A 183 9.79 8.74 -4.16
CA GLY A 183 10.22 8.80 -2.76
C GLY A 183 8.98 8.74 -1.86
N ARG A 184 8.94 7.77 -0.99
CA ARG A 184 7.90 7.60 0.03
C ARG A 184 8.42 8.07 1.37
N ASP A 185 7.51 8.62 2.17
CA ASP A 185 7.80 9.06 3.53
C ASP A 185 8.99 10.04 3.62
N LEU A 186 9.11 10.94 2.61
CA LEU A 186 10.23 11.87 2.46
C LEU A 186 10.38 12.83 3.64
N THR A 187 9.28 13.14 4.32
CA THR A 187 9.27 13.98 5.53
C THR A 187 9.52 13.17 6.79
N THR A 188 9.88 11.88 6.67
CA THR A 188 9.95 10.95 7.79
C THR A 188 8.58 10.86 8.47
N THR A 189 7.67 10.06 7.90
CA THR A 189 6.31 9.92 8.41
C THR A 189 6.34 9.47 9.87
N PHE A 190 5.70 10.24 10.74
CA PHE A 190 5.63 9.93 12.16
C PHE A 190 4.22 9.59 12.58
N ASN A 191 4.08 8.80 13.65
CA ASN A 191 2.83 8.54 14.36
C ASN A 191 3.04 8.89 15.83
N ALA A 192 2.24 9.81 16.34
CA ALA A 192 2.20 10.15 17.75
C ALA A 192 1.10 9.31 18.43
N TRP A 193 1.52 8.37 19.28
CA TRP A 193 0.64 7.49 20.03
C TRP A 193 0.18 8.12 21.34
N SER A 194 -1.09 7.94 21.66
CA SER A 194 -1.70 8.19 22.94
C SER A 194 -2.39 6.92 23.45
N PHE A 195 -2.29 6.69 24.75
CA PHE A 195 -2.90 5.55 25.43
C PHE A 195 -3.85 6.05 26.52
N ASP A 196 -5.03 5.44 26.58
CA ASP A 196 -6.06 5.71 27.59
C ASP A 196 -6.50 4.37 28.17
N PHE A 197 -5.86 3.98 29.27
CA PHE A 197 -6.13 2.73 29.95
C PHE A 197 -7.08 2.95 31.10
N THR A 198 -8.12 2.12 31.17
CA THR A 198 -9.03 2.08 32.34
C THR A 198 -8.29 1.59 33.60
N GLU A 199 -8.86 1.86 34.76
CA GLU A 199 -8.27 1.43 36.04
C GLU A 199 -8.13 -0.10 36.11
N ASP A 200 -9.09 -0.84 35.56
CA ASP A 200 -9.05 -2.32 35.49
C ASP A 200 -7.82 -2.82 34.70
N ILE A 201 -7.52 -2.18 33.55
CA ILE A 201 -6.33 -2.51 32.75
C ILE A 201 -5.07 -2.22 33.56
N ARG A 202 -5.00 -1.08 34.21
CA ARG A 202 -3.83 -0.66 35.01
C ARG A 202 -3.57 -1.63 36.16
N SER A 203 -4.60 -1.96 36.93
CA SER A 203 -4.49 -2.88 38.05
C SER A 203 -4.06 -4.29 37.66
N THR A 204 -4.59 -4.80 36.53
CA THR A 204 -4.21 -6.11 36.01
C THR A 204 -2.74 -6.14 35.56
N TRP A 205 -2.26 -5.08 34.89
CA TRP A 205 -0.87 -4.99 34.44
C TRP A 205 0.10 -4.79 35.60
N ASP A 206 -0.26 -4.00 36.60
CA ASP A 206 0.53 -3.86 37.85
C ASP A 206 0.67 -5.21 38.56
N THR A 207 -0.38 -6.00 38.62
CA THR A 207 -0.37 -7.33 39.22
C THR A 207 0.54 -8.32 38.47
N THR A 208 0.61 -8.19 37.15
CA THR A 208 1.48 -9.04 36.31
C THR A 208 2.91 -8.53 36.20
N GLY A 209 3.21 -7.37 36.77
CA GLY A 209 4.52 -6.72 36.68
C GLY A 209 4.86 -6.23 35.26
N THR A 210 3.85 -6.05 34.40
CA THR A 210 4.02 -5.59 33.02
C THR A 210 4.00 -4.07 32.98
N ALA A 211 5.05 -3.46 32.41
CA ALA A 211 5.09 -2.00 32.24
C ALA A 211 4.05 -1.54 31.21
N LEU A 212 3.22 -0.56 31.59
CA LEU A 212 2.29 0.07 30.67
C LEU A 212 3.03 0.82 29.56
N PRO A 213 2.55 0.71 28.29
CA PRO A 213 3.07 1.53 27.22
C PRO A 213 2.87 3.02 27.52
N VAL A 214 3.90 3.80 27.31
CA VAL A 214 3.83 5.27 27.42
C VAL A 214 3.66 5.89 26.02
N SER A 215 3.08 7.09 25.96
CA SER A 215 2.99 7.86 24.73
C SER A 215 4.36 8.01 24.08
N ASN A 216 4.45 7.64 22.82
CA ASN A 216 5.68 7.69 22.05
C ASN A 216 5.45 8.14 20.61
N ILE A 217 6.54 8.39 19.91
CA ILE A 217 6.52 8.71 18.48
C ILE A 217 7.20 7.57 17.73
N GLU A 218 6.44 6.95 16.82
CA GLU A 218 6.96 6.03 15.83
C GLU A 218 7.35 6.79 14.57
N ILE A 219 8.44 6.38 13.93
CA ILE A 219 8.97 7.03 12.74
C ILE A 219 9.16 6.02 11.63
N THR A 220 8.60 6.33 10.44
CA THR A 220 8.86 5.60 9.20
C THR A 220 9.92 6.34 8.40
N LYS A 221 11.05 5.70 8.14
CA LYS A 221 12.14 6.29 7.37
C LYS A 221 11.81 6.33 5.87
N PRO A 222 12.38 7.30 5.13
CA PRO A 222 12.20 7.39 3.69
C PRO A 222 12.58 6.11 2.94
N SER A 223 11.83 5.82 1.89
CA SER A 223 12.14 4.77 0.92
C SER A 223 11.99 5.29 -0.50
N PHE A 224 12.69 4.67 -1.44
CA PHE A 224 12.70 5.07 -2.84
C PHE A 224 12.33 3.89 -3.73
N VAL A 225 11.52 4.14 -4.77
CA VAL A 225 11.18 3.15 -5.77
C VAL A 225 11.65 3.64 -7.12
N PHE A 226 12.46 2.84 -7.79
CA PHE A 226 12.93 3.08 -9.15
C PHE A 226 12.27 2.08 -10.07
N GLY A 227 11.48 2.56 -11.03
CA GLY A 227 10.69 1.72 -11.92
C GLY A 227 11.05 1.93 -13.39
N GLY A 228 10.97 0.85 -14.13
CA GLY A 228 11.10 0.85 -15.58
C GLY A 228 10.11 -0.09 -16.23
N ALA A 229 9.55 0.31 -17.37
CA ALA A 229 8.67 -0.53 -18.16
C ALA A 229 8.81 -0.20 -19.66
N TYR A 230 8.49 -1.17 -20.49
CA TYR A 230 8.53 -1.02 -21.93
C TYR A 230 7.31 -1.69 -22.59
N LYS A 231 6.63 -0.97 -23.47
CA LYS A 231 5.42 -1.44 -24.15
C LYS A 231 5.75 -2.01 -25.53
N PHE A 232 5.72 -3.33 -25.67
CA PHE A 232 5.86 -4.05 -26.93
C PHE A 232 4.49 -4.18 -27.62
N LYS A 233 4.42 -3.83 -28.91
CA LYS A 233 3.25 -4.09 -29.73
C LYS A 233 3.38 -5.47 -30.38
N LEU A 234 2.49 -6.38 -30.05
CA LEU A 234 2.42 -7.73 -30.63
C LEU A 234 1.26 -7.77 -31.65
N GLY A 235 1.54 -7.31 -32.87
CA GLY A 235 0.51 -7.14 -33.89
C GLY A 235 -0.34 -5.87 -33.69
N LYS A 236 -1.60 -5.90 -34.14
CA LYS A 236 -2.49 -4.72 -34.15
C LYS A 236 -3.31 -4.57 -32.85
N GLU A 237 -3.58 -5.65 -32.16
CA GLU A 237 -4.57 -5.70 -31.08
C GLU A 237 -3.98 -6.04 -29.71
N THR A 238 -2.74 -6.50 -29.66
CA THR A 238 -2.11 -6.99 -28.43
C THR A 238 -0.91 -6.14 -28.08
N THR A 239 -0.77 -5.79 -26.81
CA THR A 239 0.44 -5.21 -26.24
C THR A 239 0.95 -6.03 -25.06
N LEU A 240 2.26 -6.16 -24.94
CA LEU A 240 2.92 -6.78 -23.80
C LEU A 240 3.78 -5.72 -23.10
N THR A 241 3.60 -5.60 -21.79
CA THR A 241 4.30 -4.56 -21.02
C THR A 241 5.00 -5.19 -19.81
N PRO A 242 6.25 -5.64 -19.95
CA PRO A 242 7.09 -5.97 -18.81
C PRO A 242 7.42 -4.71 -18.00
N ALA A 243 7.52 -4.88 -16.68
CA ALA A 243 7.89 -3.84 -15.73
C ALA A 243 8.78 -4.42 -14.63
N LEU A 244 9.66 -3.56 -14.12
CA LEU A 244 10.54 -3.81 -13.01
C LEU A 244 10.52 -2.60 -12.09
N ASP A 245 10.28 -2.83 -10.80
CA ASP A 245 10.49 -1.84 -9.74
C ASP A 245 11.56 -2.35 -8.77
N LEU A 246 12.45 -1.47 -8.33
CA LEU A 246 13.42 -1.69 -7.27
C LEU A 246 13.03 -0.83 -6.07
N VAL A 247 12.59 -1.47 -4.99
CA VAL A 247 12.21 -0.78 -3.74
C VAL A 247 13.41 -0.72 -2.82
N TRP A 248 13.93 0.48 -2.60
CA TRP A 248 15.07 0.77 -1.71
C TRP A 248 14.57 1.30 -0.39
N THR A 249 14.88 0.60 0.69
CA THR A 249 14.56 1.04 2.05
C THR A 249 15.83 1.47 2.79
N THR A 250 15.70 2.48 3.65
CA THR A 250 16.83 3.09 4.37
C THR A 250 16.78 2.82 5.88
N ASP A 251 15.90 1.91 6.30
CA ASP A 251 15.63 1.59 7.71
C ASP A 251 16.48 0.43 8.26
N GLY A 252 17.47 0.00 7.50
CA GLY A 252 18.43 -1.03 7.87
C GLY A 252 18.20 -2.36 7.15
N GLN A 253 18.77 -3.41 7.70
CA GLN A 253 18.74 -4.73 7.11
C GLN A 253 17.34 -5.35 7.18
N ARG A 254 16.75 -5.66 6.02
CA ARG A 254 15.50 -6.40 5.86
C ARG A 254 15.77 -7.79 5.28
N ASN A 255 14.85 -8.72 5.47
CA ASN A 255 14.91 -10.05 4.82
C ASN A 255 14.40 -9.94 3.38
N VAL A 256 15.26 -9.47 2.48
CA VAL A 256 14.99 -9.30 1.05
C VAL A 256 16.19 -9.79 0.23
N LEU A 257 16.06 -9.83 -1.10
CA LEU A 257 17.06 -10.39 -1.99
C LEU A 257 18.45 -9.76 -1.82
N ILE A 258 18.52 -8.43 -1.74
CA ILE A 258 19.75 -7.67 -1.53
C ILE A 258 19.60 -6.87 -0.25
N SER A 259 20.43 -7.17 0.74
CA SER A 259 20.32 -6.59 2.07
C SER A 259 21.69 -6.26 2.66
N SER A 260 21.79 -5.07 3.26
CA SER A 260 22.96 -4.60 4.01
C SER A 260 22.52 -3.92 5.31
N LYS A 261 23.47 -3.54 6.17
CA LYS A 261 23.16 -2.84 7.41
C LYS A 261 22.48 -1.47 7.19
N ALA A 262 22.70 -0.82 6.06
CA ALA A 262 22.21 0.51 5.76
C ALA A 262 21.03 0.53 4.79
N ILE A 263 21.01 -0.37 3.80
CA ILE A 263 20.07 -0.34 2.68
C ILE A 263 19.62 -1.76 2.37
N SER A 264 18.33 -1.90 2.07
CA SER A 264 17.76 -3.13 1.55
C SER A 264 17.04 -2.85 0.22
N ILE A 265 17.12 -3.78 -0.74
CA ILE A 265 16.54 -3.65 -2.07
C ILE A 265 15.64 -4.86 -2.33
N ASP A 266 14.36 -4.59 -2.57
CA ASP A 266 13.34 -5.57 -2.94
C ASP A 266 12.93 -5.37 -4.40
N PRO A 267 13.33 -6.26 -5.33
CA PRO A 267 12.91 -6.21 -6.72
C PRO A 267 11.48 -6.75 -6.89
N ARG A 268 10.72 -6.12 -7.79
CA ARG A 268 9.36 -6.51 -8.16
C ARG A 268 9.25 -6.57 -9.67
N PHE A 269 8.84 -7.69 -10.19
CA PHE A 269 8.68 -7.93 -11.62
C PHE A 269 7.21 -8.13 -11.95
N GLY A 270 6.76 -7.54 -13.04
CA GLY A 270 5.42 -7.75 -13.55
C GLY A 270 5.37 -7.72 -15.06
N VAL A 271 4.42 -8.44 -15.63
CA VAL A 271 4.12 -8.43 -17.06
C VAL A 271 2.62 -8.26 -17.24
N GLU A 272 2.20 -7.25 -17.99
CA GLU A 272 0.80 -7.03 -18.39
C GLU A 272 0.67 -7.31 -19.89
N MET A 273 -0.23 -8.20 -20.26
CA MET A 273 -0.70 -8.39 -21.62
C MET A 273 -2.07 -7.73 -21.76
N ASP A 274 -2.22 -6.79 -22.69
CA ASP A 274 -3.48 -6.13 -23.03
C ASP A 274 -3.95 -6.60 -24.41
N TYR A 275 -5.16 -7.16 -24.47
CA TYR A 275 -5.81 -7.59 -25.70
C TYR A 275 -7.01 -6.71 -26.01
N LYS A 276 -6.97 -6.02 -27.17
CA LYS A 276 -8.05 -5.14 -27.67
C LYS A 276 -8.46 -4.01 -26.70
N LYS A 277 -7.63 -3.67 -25.74
CA LYS A 277 -7.97 -2.76 -24.63
C LYS A 277 -9.19 -3.20 -23.83
N PHE A 278 -9.59 -4.44 -23.97
CA PHE A 278 -10.75 -5.06 -23.32
C PHE A 278 -10.34 -6.02 -22.21
N LEU A 279 -9.43 -6.95 -22.52
CA LEU A 279 -8.95 -7.97 -21.59
C LEU A 279 -7.48 -7.71 -21.25
N GLN A 280 -7.16 -7.68 -19.98
CA GLN A 280 -5.78 -7.63 -19.48
C GLN A 280 -5.50 -8.90 -18.66
N ILE A 281 -4.35 -9.52 -18.93
CA ILE A 281 -3.82 -10.64 -18.14
C ILE A 281 -2.49 -10.21 -17.57
N ARG A 282 -2.24 -10.49 -16.31
CA ARG A 282 -1.06 -10.06 -15.57
C ARG A 282 -0.47 -11.21 -14.80
N VAL A 283 0.83 -11.23 -14.77
CA VAL A 283 1.61 -12.07 -13.87
C VAL A 283 2.70 -11.22 -13.23
N GLY A 284 3.01 -11.51 -11.99
CA GLY A 284 4.04 -10.80 -11.26
C GLY A 284 4.73 -11.70 -10.25
N VAL A 285 5.94 -11.30 -9.87
CA VAL A 285 6.70 -11.94 -8.80
C VAL A 285 7.46 -10.88 -8.02
N GLY A 286 7.47 -11.00 -6.70
CA GLY A 286 8.14 -10.10 -5.77
C GLY A 286 8.26 -10.75 -4.40
N ASN A 287 8.51 -9.93 -3.38
CA ASN A 287 8.65 -10.37 -1.99
C ASN A 287 9.66 -11.54 -1.87
N PHE A 288 10.86 -11.31 -2.41
CA PHE A 288 11.95 -12.29 -2.34
C PHE A 288 12.54 -12.31 -0.93
N GLN A 289 12.44 -13.44 -0.24
CA GLN A 289 12.89 -13.61 1.13
C GLN A 289 13.79 -14.83 1.26
N ARG A 290 14.76 -14.76 2.18
CA ARG A 290 15.54 -15.90 2.60
C ARG A 290 14.88 -16.55 3.80
N VAL A 291 14.43 -17.78 3.65
CA VAL A 291 13.75 -18.53 4.70
C VAL A 291 14.64 -19.70 5.10
N LYS A 292 14.87 -19.86 6.40
CA LYS A 292 15.61 -21.03 6.92
C LYS A 292 14.78 -22.28 6.65
N ASP A 293 15.48 -23.34 6.28
CA ASP A 293 14.86 -24.65 6.10
C ASP A 293 14.43 -25.21 7.46
N ASP A 294 13.18 -25.70 7.56
CA ASP A 294 12.61 -26.19 8.81
C ASP A 294 13.34 -27.44 9.36
N PHE A 295 13.93 -28.23 8.48
CA PHE A 295 14.66 -29.46 8.83
C PHE A 295 16.16 -29.26 8.95
N ASN A 296 16.72 -28.22 8.32
CA ASN A 296 18.14 -27.90 8.39
C ASN A 296 18.34 -26.34 8.50
N PRO A 297 18.37 -25.81 9.72
CA PRO A 297 18.50 -24.37 9.97
C PRO A 297 19.79 -23.73 9.41
N ALA A 298 20.79 -24.54 9.03
CA ALA A 298 22.02 -24.08 8.37
C ALA A 298 21.80 -23.77 6.88
N LYS A 299 20.68 -24.23 6.29
CA LYS A 299 20.33 -24.02 4.89
C LYS A 299 19.29 -22.92 4.78
N GLU A 300 19.52 -21.94 3.89
CA GLU A 300 18.56 -20.91 3.52
C GLU A 300 17.99 -21.21 2.13
N ASN A 301 16.68 -21.17 2.01
CA ASN A 301 15.95 -21.28 0.76
C ASN A 301 15.45 -19.89 0.33
N LEU A 302 15.51 -19.60 -0.97
CA LEU A 302 14.90 -18.39 -1.52
C LEU A 302 13.40 -18.62 -1.70
N SER A 303 12.60 -17.86 -0.98
CA SER A 303 11.15 -17.77 -1.15
C SER A 303 10.81 -16.57 -2.03
N MET A 304 9.77 -16.68 -2.83
CA MET A 304 9.23 -15.60 -3.66
C MET A 304 7.70 -15.72 -3.73
N GLN A 305 7.04 -14.60 -3.98
CA GLN A 305 5.59 -14.52 -4.02
C GLN A 305 5.12 -14.27 -5.47
N PRO A 306 4.62 -15.31 -6.17
CA PRO A 306 3.96 -15.13 -7.46
C PRO A 306 2.56 -14.54 -7.26
N ASN A 307 2.15 -13.72 -8.24
CA ASN A 307 0.84 -13.07 -8.27
C ASN A 307 0.25 -13.17 -9.68
N PHE A 308 -1.06 -13.25 -9.74
CA PHE A 308 -1.82 -13.30 -10.98
C PHE A 308 -2.93 -12.26 -10.99
N GLY A 309 -3.23 -11.68 -12.16
CA GLY A 309 -4.29 -10.69 -12.26
C GLY A 309 -5.04 -10.76 -13.59
N VAL A 310 -6.32 -10.44 -13.56
CA VAL A 310 -7.18 -10.27 -14.72
C VAL A 310 -7.87 -8.93 -14.65
N GLY A 311 -7.92 -8.21 -15.78
CA GLY A 311 -8.64 -6.96 -15.93
C GLY A 311 -9.63 -7.03 -17.08
N LEU A 312 -10.80 -6.43 -16.91
CA LEU A 312 -11.82 -6.27 -17.94
C LEU A 312 -12.20 -4.79 -18.05
N ARG A 313 -12.22 -4.28 -19.28
CA ARG A 313 -12.60 -2.89 -19.54
C ARG A 313 -13.83 -2.80 -20.41
N PHE A 314 -14.90 -2.25 -19.84
CA PHE A 314 -16.19 -2.03 -20.51
C PHE A 314 -16.42 -0.52 -20.66
N GLY A 315 -15.97 0.04 -21.78
CA GLY A 315 -16.11 1.47 -22.04
C GLY A 315 -15.37 2.33 -20.98
N ARG A 316 -16.10 2.78 -19.95
CA ARG A 316 -15.58 3.64 -18.88
C ARG A 316 -15.32 2.93 -17.58
N VAL A 317 -15.77 1.70 -17.49
CA VAL A 317 -15.62 0.87 -16.30
C VAL A 317 -14.48 -0.10 -16.52
N LYS A 318 -13.61 -0.21 -15.55
CA LYS A 318 -12.54 -1.19 -15.50
C LYS A 318 -12.67 -1.97 -14.20
N ILE A 319 -12.70 -3.28 -14.31
CA ILE A 319 -12.76 -4.20 -13.18
C ILE A 319 -11.46 -5.00 -13.22
N ASP A 320 -10.73 -5.00 -12.11
CA ASP A 320 -9.53 -5.81 -11.97
C ASP A 320 -9.70 -6.77 -10.78
N TYR A 321 -9.26 -7.98 -10.97
CA TYR A 321 -9.11 -8.99 -9.94
C TYR A 321 -7.65 -9.41 -9.85
N ALA A 322 -7.16 -9.64 -8.66
CA ALA A 322 -5.85 -10.25 -8.44
C ALA A 322 -5.92 -11.34 -7.38
N LEU A 323 -5.13 -12.38 -7.62
CA LEU A 323 -4.81 -13.43 -6.67
C LEU A 323 -3.35 -13.26 -6.27
N THR A 324 -3.11 -13.08 -4.99
CA THR A 324 -1.78 -12.85 -4.41
C THR A 324 -1.47 -13.89 -3.34
N ASP A 325 -0.27 -13.89 -2.81
CA ASP A 325 0.19 -14.87 -1.81
C ASP A 325 0.12 -16.32 -2.31
N ILE A 326 0.33 -16.53 -3.60
CA ILE A 326 0.34 -17.87 -4.17
C ILE A 326 1.65 -18.55 -3.78
N GLY A 327 1.58 -19.49 -2.83
CA GLY A 327 2.77 -20.27 -2.38
C GLY A 327 2.83 -20.47 -0.87
N ASN A 328 3.92 -21.06 -0.39
CA ASN A 328 4.09 -21.52 1.00
C ASN A 328 4.64 -20.43 1.95
N VAL A 329 4.53 -19.14 1.62
CA VAL A 329 5.10 -18.05 2.43
C VAL A 329 4.21 -17.68 3.61
N SER A 330 2.93 -18.02 3.56
CA SER A 330 1.93 -17.75 4.60
C SER A 330 1.13 -19.01 4.93
N ALA A 331 0.69 -19.13 6.18
CA ALA A 331 -0.25 -20.18 6.60
C ALA A 331 -1.61 -20.10 5.87
N VAL A 332 -1.93 -18.93 5.28
CA VAL A 332 -3.09 -18.70 4.42
C VAL A 332 -2.59 -18.61 2.98
N GLN A 333 -3.08 -19.51 2.13
CA GLN A 333 -2.48 -19.78 0.82
C GLN A 333 -2.66 -18.68 -0.22
N TYR A 334 -3.62 -17.75 -0.10
CA TYR A 334 -3.85 -16.67 -1.08
C TYR A 334 -4.82 -15.61 -0.56
N SER A 335 -4.70 -14.42 -1.12
CA SER A 335 -5.60 -13.29 -0.88
C SER A 335 -6.27 -12.85 -2.18
N HIS A 336 -7.54 -12.50 -2.08
CA HIS A 336 -8.37 -12.05 -3.20
C HIS A 336 -8.50 -10.54 -3.18
N ILE A 337 -8.22 -9.89 -4.30
CA ILE A 337 -8.28 -8.44 -4.44
C ILE A 337 -9.18 -8.08 -5.60
N PHE A 338 -10.20 -7.27 -5.31
CA PHE A 338 -11.13 -6.74 -6.32
C PHE A 338 -11.00 -5.24 -6.38
N SER A 339 -10.90 -4.68 -7.58
CA SER A 339 -10.95 -3.24 -7.76
C SER A 339 -11.80 -2.82 -8.96
N LEU A 340 -12.40 -1.64 -8.82
CA LEU A 340 -13.27 -1.00 -9.80
C LEU A 340 -12.75 0.40 -10.06
N LEU A 341 -12.60 0.77 -11.33
CA LEU A 341 -12.30 2.14 -11.74
C LEU A 341 -13.39 2.63 -12.71
N VAL A 342 -13.79 3.89 -12.56
CA VAL A 342 -14.84 4.52 -13.37
C VAL A 342 -14.36 5.86 -13.90
N ASP A 343 -14.38 6.01 -15.22
CA ASP A 343 -14.10 7.27 -15.93
C ASP A 343 -15.40 8.06 -16.13
N PHE A 344 -15.40 9.34 -15.76
CA PHE A 344 -16.54 10.24 -15.98
C PHE A 344 -16.34 11.12 -17.20
N LYS A 345 -17.43 11.50 -17.87
CA LYS A 345 -17.42 12.48 -18.94
C LYS A 345 -17.54 13.90 -18.36
N GLU A 346 -16.99 14.86 -19.06
CA GLU A 346 -17.35 16.26 -18.87
C GLU A 346 -18.84 16.45 -19.23
N LYS A 347 -19.61 17.07 -18.32
CA LYS A 347 -20.93 17.55 -18.70
C LYS A 347 -20.73 18.59 -19.81
N LYS A 348 -21.31 18.37 -21.00
CA LYS A 348 -21.44 19.46 -21.98
C LYS A 348 -22.13 20.61 -21.26
N ALA A 349 -21.48 21.77 -21.18
CA ALA A 349 -22.16 22.99 -20.78
C ALA A 349 -23.39 23.09 -21.69
N LYS A 350 -24.62 23.12 -21.11
CA LYS A 350 -25.81 23.49 -21.85
C LYS A 350 -25.51 24.89 -22.36
N GLY A 351 -25.36 24.99 -23.69
CA GLY A 351 -25.26 26.29 -24.33
C GLY A 351 -26.46 27.13 -23.88
N GLY A 352 -26.19 28.20 -23.15
CA GLY A 352 -27.18 29.22 -22.92
C GLY A 352 -27.54 29.79 -24.29
N ASN A 353 -28.83 29.68 -24.62
CA ASN A 353 -29.43 30.49 -25.66
C ASN A 353 -29.42 31.95 -25.23
#